data_96f6fc0f1884d28c792564f2d84bce95
#
_entry.id   96f6fc0f1884d28c792564f2d84bce95
#
_cell.length_a   1.000
_cell.length_b   1.000
_cell.length_c   1.000
_cell.angle_alpha   90.00
_cell.angle_beta   90.00
_cell.angle_gamma   90.00
#
_symmetry.space_group_name_H-M   'P 1'
#
loop_
_entity.id
_entity.type
_entity.pdbx_description
1 polymer ?
#
loop_
_entity_poly.entity_id
_entity_poly.type
_entity_poly.pdbx_seq_one_letter_code
_entity_poly.pdbx_strand_id
1 'polypeptide(L)'
;MNNKDKFLMFLSLICLPFGELAAEQIGNMEVFPINQEIQQNVKITGRVIDAGGEAIIGASIVEKGTTNGTITDFDGNFTLNVRTNAKLVVSYVGYVTQEVMVTPNKELNIVLKEDAETLDEVVVIGYGSVKKSDLTGAVASVSTKDLIRSGNTDAVGALQGAMSGVQISRSSSKPGSEYNILIRGLNTISGSTSPLVVIDGVQGASLSNVNPDDIERIDILKDASSTAIYGSRASNGVVLVTTKRGKKGTAKINYSGYVGFRKYTNLPDMMSGDEYVQLARESVRASNNNVYKSDSEIFTSSELKAIENNNYFDWLDAVTHTALMTNHTVSAAGGNEVTTYATSAGYYYEDGMVDPEEYSRYNLRAAVDIQPKDYLKFGINLYGAHTVRNTGTGILTTAMRTRPTYHPT
;
A
#
# COMPACT_ATOMS: atom_id res chain seq x y z
N MET A 1 -19.93 23.67 6.85
CA MET A 1 -18.52 23.72 6.43
C MET A 1 -18.30 22.51 5.55
N ASN A 2 -18.12 22.74 4.27
CA ASN A 2 -18.06 21.68 3.25
C ASN A 2 -16.75 20.87 3.43
N ASN A 3 -16.71 19.58 3.07
CA ASN A 3 -15.53 18.73 3.20
C ASN A 3 -14.28 19.31 2.48
N LYS A 4 -14.49 20.12 1.45
CA LYS A 4 -13.43 20.86 0.74
C LYS A 4 -12.73 21.89 1.64
N ASP A 5 -13.47 22.53 2.54
CA ASP A 5 -12.91 23.54 3.46
C ASP A 5 -12.07 22.87 4.57
N LYS A 6 -12.45 21.65 4.99
CA LYS A 6 -11.68 20.85 5.94
C LYS A 6 -10.35 20.34 5.34
N PHE A 7 -10.33 20.06 4.05
CA PHE A 7 -9.11 19.67 3.33
C PHE A 7 -8.12 20.84 3.21
N LEU A 8 -8.61 22.03 2.87
CA LEU A 8 -7.76 23.24 2.85
C LEU A 8 -7.20 23.57 4.23
N MET A 9 -7.97 23.38 5.30
CA MET A 9 -7.54 23.62 6.67
C MET A 9 -6.48 22.60 7.14
N PHE A 10 -6.56 21.34 6.70
CA PHE A 10 -5.56 20.31 7.01
C PHE A 10 -4.27 20.53 6.20
N LEU A 11 -4.40 20.97 4.94
CA LEU A 11 -3.25 21.31 4.09
C LEU A 11 -2.52 22.57 4.58
N SER A 12 -3.25 23.56 5.13
CA SER A 12 -2.66 24.78 5.69
C SER A 12 -1.90 24.54 7.00
N LEU A 13 -2.23 23.47 7.74
CA LEU A 13 -1.52 23.10 8.96
C LEU A 13 -0.19 22.34 8.68
N ILE A 14 -0.04 21.78 7.49
CA ILE A 14 1.20 21.09 7.04
C ILE A 14 2.15 22.07 6.34
N CYS A 15 1.62 23.19 5.80
CA CYS A 15 2.40 24.28 5.20
C CYS A 15 2.71 25.38 6.22
N LEU A 16 3.32 25.05 7.37
CA LEU A 16 4.07 26.05 8.13
C LEU A 16 5.35 26.38 7.36
N PRO A 17 5.70 27.64 7.19
CA PRO A 17 6.80 28.06 6.33
C PRO A 17 8.14 27.65 6.94
N PHE A 18 8.78 26.62 6.40
CA PHE A 18 10.22 26.42 6.51
C PHE A 18 10.96 27.36 5.54
N GLY A 19 10.63 28.61 5.61
CA GLY A 19 11.18 29.61 4.71
C GLY A 19 11.41 30.94 5.40
N GLU A 20 12.34 30.95 6.38
CA GLU A 20 13.04 32.18 6.79
C GLU A 20 14.09 31.84 7.85
N LEU A 21 15.20 31.23 7.42
CA LEU A 21 16.46 31.18 8.20
C LEU A 21 17.63 30.74 7.31
N ALA A 22 17.82 31.41 6.19
CA ALA A 22 19.06 31.26 5.42
C ALA A 22 19.29 32.47 4.48
N ALA A 23 19.36 33.68 5.04
CA ALA A 23 19.85 34.84 4.29
C ALA A 23 20.52 35.80 5.25
N GLU A 24 21.65 35.38 5.82
CA GLU A 24 22.69 36.31 6.35
C GLU A 24 23.92 35.47 6.67
N GLN A 25 24.79 35.34 5.70
CA GLN A 25 26.26 35.32 5.83
C GLN A 25 26.89 35.02 4.45
N ILE A 26 26.82 36.00 3.56
CA ILE A 26 27.81 36.12 2.48
C ILE A 26 28.79 37.18 2.96
N GLY A 27 29.79 36.76 3.69
CA GLY A 27 30.90 37.55 4.12
C GLY A 27 32.16 36.73 3.97
N ASN A 28 33.04 37.13 3.04
CA ASN A 28 34.42 36.74 2.85
C ASN A 28 34.70 35.26 2.52
N MET A 29 34.66 34.94 1.24
CA MET A 29 35.39 33.79 0.69
C MET A 29 36.89 34.11 0.70
N GLU A 30 37.61 33.65 1.73
CA GLU A 30 39.03 33.45 1.63
C GLU A 30 39.30 32.29 0.68
N VAL A 31 39.99 32.56 -0.41
CA VAL A 31 40.46 31.56 -1.37
C VAL A 31 41.56 30.75 -0.71
N PHE A 32 41.22 29.61 -0.14
CA PHE A 32 42.20 28.63 0.27
C PHE A 32 42.87 28.04 -0.96
N PRO A 33 44.20 27.94 -1.02
CA PRO A 33 44.86 27.23 -2.10
C PRO A 33 44.45 25.75 -2.05
N ILE A 34 43.88 25.27 -3.13
CA ILE A 34 43.60 23.85 -3.34
C ILE A 34 44.95 23.18 -3.50
N ASN A 35 45.50 22.67 -2.41
CA ASN A 35 46.53 21.64 -2.48
C ASN A 35 45.88 20.39 -3.11
N GLN A 36 46.03 20.22 -4.40
CA GLN A 36 45.83 18.94 -5.06
C GLN A 36 46.90 17.98 -4.52
N GLU A 37 46.59 17.29 -3.42
CA GLU A 37 47.29 16.04 -3.11
C GLU A 37 47.02 15.11 -4.27
N ILE A 38 48.11 14.76 -4.99
CA ILE A 38 48.09 13.72 -6.01
C ILE A 38 47.74 12.43 -5.28
N GLN A 39 46.44 12.06 -5.27
CA GLN A 39 45.95 10.83 -4.66
C GLN A 39 46.48 9.67 -5.53
N GLN A 40 47.52 9.00 -5.06
CA GLN A 40 48.04 7.82 -5.71
C GLN A 40 47.01 6.69 -5.56
N ASN A 41 46.46 6.22 -6.68
CA ASN A 41 45.67 5.02 -6.72
C ASN A 41 46.58 3.79 -6.59
N VAL A 42 46.21 2.90 -5.67
CA VAL A 42 46.91 1.64 -5.42
C VAL A 42 46.05 0.50 -5.91
N LYS A 43 46.62 -0.39 -6.69
CA LYS A 43 45.99 -1.65 -7.08
C LYS A 43 46.00 -2.61 -5.91
N ILE A 44 44.86 -3.05 -5.45
CA ILE A 44 44.69 -4.04 -4.39
C ILE A 44 44.12 -5.33 -4.96
N THR A 45 44.56 -6.44 -4.40
CA THR A 45 44.02 -7.77 -4.64
C THR A 45 43.61 -8.40 -3.33
N GLY A 46 42.61 -9.25 -3.35
CA GLY A 46 42.19 -9.96 -2.17
C GLY A 46 41.24 -11.10 -2.48
N ARG A 47 40.88 -11.82 -1.44
CA ARG A 47 39.92 -12.93 -1.51
C ARG A 47 38.85 -12.77 -0.45
N VAL A 48 37.62 -13.08 -0.81
CA VAL A 48 36.46 -13.08 0.10
C VAL A 48 36.02 -14.52 0.32
N ILE A 49 35.97 -14.94 1.57
CA ILE A 49 35.58 -16.29 1.99
C ILE A 49 34.54 -16.20 3.10
N ASP A 50 33.84 -17.29 3.34
CA ASP A 50 32.95 -17.43 4.50
C ASP A 50 33.72 -17.94 5.74
N ALA A 51 32.98 -18.11 6.87
CA ALA A 51 33.54 -18.65 8.12
C ALA A 51 33.97 -20.12 8.00
N GLY A 52 33.48 -20.87 6.99
CA GLY A 52 33.86 -22.24 6.67
C GLY A 52 35.08 -22.34 5.75
N GLY A 53 35.55 -21.20 5.20
CA GLY A 53 36.67 -21.14 4.26
C GLY A 53 36.26 -21.32 2.78
N GLU A 54 34.96 -21.39 2.47
CA GLU A 54 34.44 -21.42 1.10
C GLU A 54 34.51 -20.04 0.44
N ALA A 55 34.82 -20.02 -0.85
CA ALA A 55 34.90 -18.79 -1.64
C ALA A 55 33.50 -18.18 -1.86
N ILE A 56 33.34 -16.90 -1.60
CA ILE A 56 32.09 -16.20 -1.87
C ILE A 56 32.13 -15.57 -3.26
N ILE A 57 31.34 -16.13 -4.18
CA ILE A 57 31.27 -15.73 -5.59
C ILE A 57 30.30 -14.56 -5.73
N GLY A 58 30.69 -13.49 -6.44
CA GLY A 58 29.81 -12.34 -6.70
C GLY A 58 29.62 -11.39 -5.50
N ALA A 59 30.47 -11.47 -4.46
CA ALA A 59 30.48 -10.47 -3.40
C ALA A 59 30.82 -9.10 -3.95
N SER A 60 30.11 -8.06 -3.54
CA SER A 60 30.33 -6.68 -3.96
C SER A 60 31.38 -6.02 -3.07
N ILE A 61 32.40 -5.43 -3.69
CA ILE A 61 33.47 -4.67 -3.04
C ILE A 61 33.43 -3.24 -3.58
N VAL A 62 33.12 -2.26 -2.74
CA VAL A 62 32.99 -0.85 -3.16
C VAL A 62 33.85 0.03 -2.25
N GLU A 63 34.56 0.99 -2.84
CA GLU A 63 35.27 2.02 -2.09
C GLU A 63 34.27 2.97 -1.42
N LYS A 64 34.31 3.06 -0.09
CA LYS A 64 33.32 3.83 0.71
C LYS A 64 33.22 5.28 0.25
N GLY A 65 31.99 5.71 -0.05
CA GLY A 65 31.70 7.08 -0.49
C GLY A 65 31.95 7.35 -1.97
N THR A 66 32.18 6.30 -2.78
CA THR A 66 32.37 6.40 -4.23
C THR A 66 31.52 5.36 -4.97
N THR A 67 31.48 5.43 -6.30
CA THR A 67 30.91 4.41 -7.18
C THR A 67 31.95 3.41 -7.69
N ASN A 68 33.22 3.53 -7.22
CA ASN A 68 34.30 2.66 -7.63
C ASN A 68 34.20 1.31 -6.92
N GLY A 69 33.96 0.24 -7.65
CA GLY A 69 33.77 -1.10 -7.07
C GLY A 69 34.03 -2.22 -8.07
N THR A 70 34.04 -3.44 -7.55
CA THR A 70 34.18 -4.70 -8.28
C THR A 70 33.39 -5.80 -7.60
N ILE A 71 33.33 -6.97 -8.23
CA ILE A 71 32.73 -8.19 -7.66
C ILE A 71 33.79 -9.31 -7.63
N THR A 72 33.63 -10.28 -6.72
CA THR A 72 34.51 -11.47 -6.65
C THR A 72 34.23 -12.44 -7.80
N ASP A 73 35.30 -13.11 -8.25
CA ASP A 73 35.26 -14.19 -9.23
C ASP A 73 34.80 -15.53 -8.61
N PHE A 74 34.92 -16.63 -9.41
CA PHE A 74 34.51 -17.98 -8.98
C PHE A 74 35.37 -18.55 -7.84
N ASP A 75 36.59 -18.05 -7.63
CA ASP A 75 37.49 -18.45 -6.55
C ASP A 75 37.43 -17.48 -5.36
N GLY A 76 36.50 -16.49 -5.41
CA GLY A 76 36.33 -15.45 -4.39
C GLY A 76 37.37 -14.33 -4.50
N ASN A 77 38.21 -14.28 -5.53
CA ASN A 77 39.24 -13.26 -5.68
C ASN A 77 38.66 -11.98 -6.29
N PHE A 78 39.26 -10.84 -5.94
CA PHE A 78 38.95 -9.55 -6.52
C PHE A 78 40.19 -8.71 -6.76
N THR A 79 40.09 -7.77 -7.68
CA THR A 79 41.07 -6.73 -7.95
C THR A 79 40.36 -5.40 -8.11
N LEU A 80 40.85 -4.36 -7.41
CA LEU A 80 40.31 -3.03 -7.48
C LEU A 80 41.42 -1.96 -7.34
N ASN A 81 41.29 -0.86 -8.08
CA ASN A 81 42.16 0.30 -7.92
C ASN A 81 41.49 1.30 -7.01
N VAL A 82 42.09 1.61 -5.86
CA VAL A 82 41.50 2.48 -4.84
C VAL A 82 42.51 3.50 -4.34
N ARG A 83 42.04 4.53 -3.68
CA ARG A 83 42.88 5.53 -3.03
C ARG A 83 43.70 4.92 -1.88
N THR A 84 44.89 5.40 -1.68
CA THR A 84 45.70 5.03 -0.51
C THR A 84 44.92 5.30 0.78
N ASN A 85 44.87 4.32 1.68
CA ASN A 85 44.07 4.37 2.93
C ASN A 85 42.53 4.42 2.75
N ALA A 86 42.02 4.00 1.58
CA ALA A 86 40.59 3.89 1.39
C ALA A 86 39.96 2.82 2.31
N LYS A 87 38.67 3.00 2.64
CA LYS A 87 37.87 1.95 3.26
C LYS A 87 37.05 1.24 2.19
N LEU A 88 37.09 -0.08 2.19
CA LEU A 88 36.24 -0.92 1.37
C LEU A 88 35.00 -1.34 2.14
N VAL A 89 33.86 -1.30 1.49
CA VAL A 89 32.61 -1.92 1.96
C VAL A 89 32.43 -3.20 1.17
N VAL A 90 32.46 -4.33 1.86
CA VAL A 90 32.28 -5.66 1.28
C VAL A 90 30.93 -6.20 1.73
N SER A 91 30.07 -6.56 0.77
CA SER A 91 28.72 -7.04 1.04
C SER A 91 28.35 -8.20 0.11
N TYR A 92 27.56 -9.13 0.67
CA TYR A 92 26.98 -10.23 -0.08
C TYR A 92 25.62 -10.60 0.54
N VAL A 93 24.71 -11.13 -0.26
CA VAL A 93 23.37 -11.52 0.21
C VAL A 93 23.49 -12.66 1.21
N GLY A 94 22.94 -12.49 2.40
CA GLY A 94 23.02 -13.46 3.49
C GLY A 94 24.26 -13.34 4.39
N TYR A 95 25.06 -12.28 4.23
CA TYR A 95 26.26 -12.04 5.03
C TYR A 95 26.27 -10.62 5.61
N VAL A 96 26.87 -10.47 6.79
CA VAL A 96 27.05 -9.17 7.46
C VAL A 96 28.01 -8.31 6.64
N THR A 97 27.57 -7.12 6.23
CA THR A 97 28.42 -6.16 5.53
C THR A 97 29.63 -5.76 6.41
N GLN A 98 30.83 -5.85 5.86
CA GLN A 98 32.07 -5.57 6.57
C GLN A 98 32.80 -4.36 5.95
N GLU A 99 33.32 -3.46 6.79
CA GLU A 99 34.23 -2.39 6.37
C GLU A 99 35.69 -2.81 6.64
N VAL A 100 36.53 -2.75 5.61
CA VAL A 100 37.96 -3.14 5.67
C VAL A 100 38.82 -1.97 5.22
N MET A 101 39.83 -1.62 6.01
CA MET A 101 40.80 -0.60 5.60
C MET A 101 41.83 -1.21 4.65
N VAL A 102 42.15 -0.51 3.58
CA VAL A 102 43.14 -0.89 2.62
C VAL A 102 44.56 -0.69 3.19
N THR A 103 45.35 -1.76 3.22
CA THR A 103 46.76 -1.69 3.53
C THR A 103 47.53 -1.89 2.21
N PRO A 104 48.33 -0.91 1.78
CA PRO A 104 49.11 -1.04 0.55
C PRO A 104 50.06 -2.27 0.57
N ASN A 105 50.19 -2.95 -0.57
CA ASN A 105 51.08 -4.10 -0.79
C ASN A 105 50.78 -5.36 0.06
N LYS A 106 49.56 -5.50 0.57
CA LYS A 106 49.11 -6.71 1.28
C LYS A 106 47.87 -7.27 0.64
N GLU A 107 47.86 -8.55 0.36
CA GLU A 107 46.66 -9.26 -0.09
C GLU A 107 45.59 -9.26 1.02
N LEU A 108 44.35 -8.87 0.69
CA LEU A 108 43.28 -8.74 1.66
C LEU A 108 42.46 -10.04 1.70
N ASN A 109 42.59 -10.79 2.80
CA ASN A 109 41.71 -11.92 3.09
C ASN A 109 40.54 -11.45 3.95
N ILE A 110 39.34 -11.45 3.37
CA ILE A 110 38.13 -10.95 4.00
C ILE A 110 37.24 -12.14 4.31
N VAL A 111 36.95 -12.35 5.61
CA VAL A 111 36.06 -13.42 6.06
C VAL A 111 34.72 -12.76 6.37
N LEU A 112 33.71 -12.99 5.56
CA LEU A 112 32.35 -12.57 5.85
C LEU A 112 31.70 -13.57 6.81
N LYS A 113 31.05 -13.05 7.82
CA LYS A 113 30.20 -13.84 8.71
C LYS A 113 28.82 -13.91 8.10
N GLU A 114 28.23 -15.11 8.09
CA GLU A 114 26.83 -15.25 7.77
C GLU A 114 26.03 -14.29 8.63
N ASP A 115 25.13 -13.55 7.98
CA ASP A 115 24.15 -12.77 8.68
C ASP A 115 23.15 -13.77 9.31
N ALA A 116 23.46 -14.22 10.51
CA ALA A 116 22.59 -15.07 11.32
C ALA A 116 21.31 -14.32 11.76
N GLU A 117 21.18 -13.03 11.47
CA GLU A 117 19.90 -12.38 11.28
C GLU A 117 19.28 -12.76 9.92
N THR A 118 19.26 -14.04 9.52
CA THR A 118 18.07 -14.56 8.89
C THR A 118 16.98 -14.17 9.86
N LEU A 119 16.21 -13.16 9.50
CA LEU A 119 14.96 -12.82 10.17
C LEU A 119 14.22 -14.15 10.32
N ASP A 120 14.36 -14.79 11.48
CA ASP A 120 13.46 -15.84 11.89
C ASP A 120 12.10 -15.17 11.76
N GLU A 121 11.40 -15.41 10.65
CA GLU A 121 10.07 -14.87 10.43
C GLU A 121 9.20 -15.37 11.56
N VAL A 122 9.09 -14.54 12.59
CA VAL A 122 8.31 -14.84 13.78
C VAL A 122 6.87 -14.42 13.49
N VAL A 123 5.97 -15.38 13.50
CA VAL A 123 4.53 -15.14 13.37
C VAL A 123 3.96 -14.98 14.77
N VAL A 124 3.32 -13.85 15.04
CA VAL A 124 2.59 -13.64 16.31
C VAL A 124 1.29 -14.43 16.25
N ILE A 125 1.21 -15.53 16.99
CA ILE A 125 0.04 -16.41 17.02
C ILE A 125 -0.57 -16.37 18.42
N GLY A 126 -1.82 -15.91 18.53
CA GLY A 126 -2.56 -15.88 19.80
C GLY A 126 -1.84 -15.07 20.87
N TYR A 127 -1.33 -15.74 21.89
CA TYR A 127 -0.66 -15.11 23.05
C TYR A 127 0.87 -15.21 23.02
N GLY A 128 1.46 -15.63 21.88
CA GLY A 128 2.90 -15.82 21.74
C GLY A 128 3.40 -15.59 20.33
N SER A 129 4.73 -15.55 20.18
CA SER A 129 5.41 -15.52 18.90
C SER A 129 6.04 -16.89 18.63
N VAL A 130 5.75 -17.49 17.48
CA VAL A 130 6.30 -18.78 17.04
C VAL A 130 7.07 -18.54 15.76
N LYS A 131 8.20 -19.22 15.60
CA LYS A 131 8.95 -19.14 14.34
C LYS A 131 8.08 -19.72 13.23
N LYS A 132 8.09 -19.10 12.06
CA LYS A 132 7.33 -19.57 10.88
C LYS A 132 7.74 -21.01 10.50
N SER A 133 9.01 -21.35 10.70
CA SER A 133 9.55 -22.71 10.52
C SER A 133 8.87 -23.75 11.41
N ASP A 134 8.39 -23.36 12.58
CA ASP A 134 7.81 -24.25 13.58
C ASP A 134 6.29 -24.42 13.35
N LEU A 135 5.71 -23.63 12.43
CA LEU A 135 4.32 -23.78 12.02
C LEU A 135 4.21 -24.91 11.00
N THR A 136 3.65 -26.03 11.43
CA THR A 136 3.42 -27.22 10.59
C THR A 136 2.31 -27.03 9.54
N GLY A 137 1.61 -25.89 9.56
CA GLY A 137 0.51 -25.56 8.66
C GLY A 137 0.92 -24.67 7.47
N ALA A 138 0.11 -24.68 6.39
CA ALA A 138 0.31 -23.82 5.23
C ALA A 138 0.01 -22.36 5.58
N VAL A 139 1.05 -21.58 5.81
CA VAL A 139 1.00 -20.13 6.03
C VAL A 139 1.47 -19.42 4.79
N ALA A 140 0.64 -18.50 4.26
CA ALA A 140 1.04 -17.60 3.19
C ALA A 140 1.28 -16.21 3.78
N SER A 141 2.42 -15.62 3.49
CA SER A 141 2.84 -14.31 4.01
C SER A 141 3.06 -13.33 2.85
N VAL A 142 2.64 -12.07 3.05
CA VAL A 142 2.91 -10.96 2.13
C VAL A 142 3.49 -9.80 2.93
N SER A 143 4.60 -9.26 2.45
CA SER A 143 5.29 -8.13 3.08
C SER A 143 4.72 -6.79 2.63
N THR A 144 4.98 -5.72 3.40
CA THR A 144 4.61 -4.34 3.01
C THR A 144 5.16 -3.94 1.64
N LYS A 145 6.36 -4.41 1.28
CA LYS A 145 6.98 -4.08 -0.02
C LYS A 145 6.16 -4.61 -1.18
N ASP A 146 5.59 -5.80 -1.03
CA ASP A 146 4.76 -6.44 -2.04
C ASP A 146 3.37 -5.78 -2.10
N LEU A 147 2.82 -5.37 -0.95
CA LEU A 147 1.57 -4.63 -0.86
C LEU A 147 1.63 -3.28 -1.59
N ILE A 148 2.69 -2.50 -1.39
CA ILE A 148 2.88 -1.20 -2.04
C ILE A 148 3.11 -1.34 -3.55
N ARG A 149 3.81 -2.37 -4.00
CA ARG A 149 4.07 -2.62 -5.42
C ARG A 149 2.81 -2.88 -6.25
N SER A 150 1.76 -3.40 -5.64
CA SER A 150 0.51 -3.72 -6.34
C SER A 150 -0.28 -2.48 -6.80
N GLY A 151 0.11 -1.25 -6.38
CA GLY A 151 -0.58 -0.01 -6.72
C GLY A 151 -2.01 0.09 -6.15
N ASN A 152 -2.38 -0.85 -5.28
CA ASN A 152 -3.68 -0.85 -4.63
C ASN A 152 -3.73 0.14 -3.47
N THR A 153 -4.85 0.80 -3.33
CA THR A 153 -5.08 1.87 -2.36
C THR A 153 -5.41 1.37 -0.96
N ASP A 154 -5.63 0.07 -0.84
CA ASP A 154 -5.94 -0.57 0.44
C ASP A 154 -5.22 -1.93 0.59
N ALA A 155 -5.04 -2.32 1.85
CA ALA A 155 -4.28 -3.54 2.19
C ALA A 155 -4.92 -4.82 1.67
N VAL A 156 -6.25 -4.86 1.57
CA VAL A 156 -6.98 -6.05 1.12
C VAL A 156 -6.88 -6.22 -0.39
N GLY A 157 -7.07 -5.11 -1.13
CA GLY A 157 -6.91 -5.11 -2.58
C GLY A 157 -5.50 -5.52 -3.02
N ALA A 158 -4.49 -5.12 -2.25
CA ALA A 158 -3.10 -5.49 -2.50
C ALA A 158 -2.81 -7.00 -2.32
N LEU A 159 -3.63 -7.70 -1.56
CA LEU A 159 -3.53 -9.17 -1.40
C LEU A 159 -4.14 -9.94 -2.58
N GLN A 160 -4.91 -9.28 -3.45
CA GLN A 160 -5.59 -9.94 -4.56
C GLN A 160 -4.57 -10.53 -5.53
N GLY A 161 -4.64 -11.84 -5.75
CA GLY A 161 -3.70 -12.58 -6.59
C GLY A 161 -2.32 -12.82 -5.99
N ALA A 162 -2.01 -12.25 -4.81
CA ALA A 162 -0.70 -12.40 -4.16
C ALA A 162 -0.54 -13.74 -3.43
N MET A 163 -1.64 -14.42 -3.12
CA MET A 163 -1.61 -15.66 -2.31
C MET A 163 -2.42 -16.79 -2.92
N SER A 164 -1.84 -17.97 -3.02
CA SER A 164 -2.54 -19.17 -3.49
C SER A 164 -3.67 -19.58 -2.52
N GLY A 165 -4.84 -19.96 -3.05
CA GLY A 165 -5.98 -20.42 -2.25
C GLY A 165 -6.70 -19.31 -1.47
N VAL A 166 -6.44 -18.03 -1.80
CA VAL A 166 -7.15 -16.88 -1.26
C VAL A 166 -7.82 -16.14 -2.40
N GLN A 167 -9.13 -16.03 -2.35
CA GLN A 167 -9.92 -15.27 -3.28
C GLN A 167 -10.37 -13.97 -2.63
N ILE A 168 -10.08 -12.86 -3.28
CA ILE A 168 -10.47 -11.53 -2.80
C ILE A 168 -11.29 -10.87 -3.90
N SER A 169 -12.48 -10.40 -3.54
CA SER A 169 -13.35 -9.66 -4.44
C SER A 169 -13.91 -8.42 -3.73
N ARG A 170 -13.98 -7.32 -4.44
CA ARG A 170 -14.63 -6.11 -3.91
C ARG A 170 -16.14 -6.26 -4.04
N SER A 171 -16.88 -5.91 -3.01
CA SER A 171 -18.35 -6.05 -3.01
C SER A 171 -19.03 -5.08 -3.99
N SER A 172 -18.43 -3.91 -4.21
CA SER A 172 -18.88 -2.94 -5.20
C SER A 172 -17.75 -1.96 -5.56
N SER A 173 -17.91 -1.18 -6.63
CA SER A 173 -16.98 -0.11 -7.01
C SER A 173 -17.16 1.19 -6.22
N LYS A 174 -18.14 1.26 -5.31
CA LYS A 174 -18.39 2.43 -4.47
C LYS A 174 -17.24 2.72 -3.52
N PRO A 175 -16.99 3.99 -3.20
CA PRO A 175 -15.99 4.38 -2.22
C PRO A 175 -16.14 3.66 -0.89
N GLY A 176 -15.02 3.24 -0.30
CA GLY A 176 -15.00 2.55 0.99
C GLY A 176 -15.76 1.22 1.03
N SER A 177 -15.98 0.58 -0.14
CA SER A 177 -16.64 -0.74 -0.17
C SER A 177 -15.78 -1.82 0.44
N GLU A 178 -16.42 -2.72 1.17
CA GLU A 178 -15.76 -3.84 1.82
C GLU A 178 -15.31 -4.90 0.80
N TYR A 179 -14.30 -5.65 1.18
CA TYR A 179 -13.82 -6.80 0.44
C TYR A 179 -14.34 -8.09 1.03
N ASN A 180 -14.75 -8.98 0.16
CA ASN A 180 -15.01 -10.36 0.50
C ASN A 180 -13.71 -11.15 0.37
N ILE A 181 -13.24 -11.71 1.47
CA ILE A 181 -12.07 -12.60 1.53
C ILE A 181 -12.58 -14.02 1.72
N LEU A 182 -12.18 -14.91 0.83
CA LEU A 182 -12.54 -16.33 0.90
C LEU A 182 -11.25 -17.17 0.87
N ILE A 183 -11.09 -18.03 1.86
CA ILE A 183 -9.93 -18.91 2.01
C ILE A 183 -10.36 -20.34 1.72
N ARG A 184 -9.74 -20.99 0.69
CA ARG A 184 -9.98 -22.38 0.28
C ARG A 184 -11.43 -22.71 -0.11
N GLY A 185 -12.25 -21.72 -0.41
CA GLY A 185 -13.63 -21.92 -0.88
C GLY A 185 -14.69 -21.80 0.22
N LEU A 186 -15.93 -22.12 -0.16
CA LEU A 186 -17.08 -22.05 0.74
C LEU A 186 -17.15 -23.35 1.59
N ASN A 187 -17.16 -23.21 2.90
CA ASN A 187 -17.27 -24.31 3.85
C ASN A 187 -18.58 -24.29 4.66
N THR A 188 -19.48 -23.35 4.36
CA THR A 188 -20.80 -23.24 5.00
C THR A 188 -21.86 -22.86 3.96
N ILE A 189 -23.09 -23.30 4.19
CA ILE A 189 -24.24 -23.01 3.33
C ILE A 189 -25.00 -21.77 3.84
N SER A 190 -25.06 -21.57 5.15
CA SER A 190 -25.88 -20.52 5.76
C SER A 190 -25.13 -19.60 6.74
N GLY A 191 -23.85 -19.90 7.03
CA GLY A 191 -23.03 -19.11 7.95
C GLY A 191 -22.19 -18.06 7.24
N SER A 192 -21.48 -17.22 8.02
CA SER A 192 -20.48 -16.31 7.47
C SER A 192 -19.31 -17.08 6.89
N THR A 193 -18.87 -16.69 5.71
CA THR A 193 -17.69 -17.25 5.02
C THR A 193 -16.43 -16.40 5.22
N SER A 194 -16.56 -15.25 5.89
CA SER A 194 -15.45 -14.34 6.14
C SER A 194 -14.43 -14.94 7.13
N PRO A 195 -13.14 -14.83 6.88
CA PRO A 195 -12.10 -15.26 7.82
C PRO A 195 -12.08 -14.38 9.06
N LEU A 196 -11.51 -14.92 10.14
CA LEU A 196 -11.24 -14.13 11.34
C LEU A 196 -10.04 -13.19 11.09
N VAL A 197 -10.24 -11.90 11.25
CA VAL A 197 -9.16 -10.91 11.19
C VAL A 197 -8.60 -10.68 12.59
N VAL A 198 -7.28 -10.75 12.73
CA VAL A 198 -6.55 -10.51 13.97
C VAL A 198 -5.46 -9.48 13.70
N ILE A 199 -5.52 -8.33 14.36
CA ILE A 199 -4.56 -7.24 14.19
C ILE A 199 -3.77 -7.09 15.49
N ASP A 200 -2.47 -7.33 15.45
CA ASP A 200 -1.57 -7.32 16.61
C ASP A 200 -2.13 -8.12 17.81
N GLY A 201 -2.78 -9.24 17.58
CA GLY A 201 -3.40 -10.10 18.59
C GLY A 201 -4.85 -9.76 18.93
N VAL A 202 -5.40 -8.64 18.47
CA VAL A 202 -6.80 -8.25 18.72
C VAL A 202 -7.71 -8.88 17.65
N GLN A 203 -8.66 -9.68 18.07
CA GLN A 203 -9.58 -10.42 17.19
C GLN A 203 -10.80 -9.58 16.79
N GLY A 204 -11.25 -9.76 15.54
CA GLY A 204 -12.52 -9.19 15.05
C GLY A 204 -12.44 -7.71 14.63
N ALA A 205 -11.23 -7.16 14.49
CA ALA A 205 -11.04 -5.84 13.93
C ALA A 205 -11.27 -5.84 12.40
N SER A 206 -11.76 -4.73 11.85
CA SER A 206 -11.93 -4.58 10.41
C SER A 206 -10.62 -4.22 9.73
N LEU A 207 -10.22 -5.02 8.75
CA LEU A 207 -8.99 -4.78 7.97
C LEU A 207 -9.09 -3.49 7.12
N SER A 208 -10.29 -3.11 6.69
CA SER A 208 -10.51 -1.87 5.93
C SER A 208 -10.23 -0.59 6.73
N ASN A 209 -10.23 -0.68 8.06
CA ASN A 209 -9.89 0.46 8.92
C ASN A 209 -8.38 0.64 9.12
N VAL A 210 -7.57 -0.35 8.78
CA VAL A 210 -6.10 -0.29 8.94
C VAL A 210 -5.49 0.50 7.79
N ASN A 211 -4.58 1.41 8.12
CA ASN A 211 -3.78 2.06 7.10
C ASN A 211 -2.74 1.07 6.53
N PRO A 212 -2.71 0.85 5.21
CA PRO A 212 -1.71 -0.04 4.59
C PRO A 212 -0.27 0.31 4.94
N ASP A 213 0.03 1.60 5.09
CA ASP A 213 1.36 2.09 5.44
C ASP A 213 1.81 1.67 6.86
N ASP A 214 0.87 1.32 7.74
CA ASP A 214 1.17 0.84 9.09
C ASP A 214 1.42 -0.67 9.16
N ILE A 215 1.11 -1.40 8.10
CA ILE A 215 1.24 -2.85 8.08
C ILE A 215 2.71 -3.22 7.81
N GLU A 216 3.27 -4.11 8.61
CA GLU A 216 4.56 -4.73 8.36
C GLU A 216 4.39 -5.99 7.50
N ARG A 217 3.38 -6.82 7.83
CA ARG A 217 3.14 -8.10 7.20
C ARG A 217 1.71 -8.55 7.39
N ILE A 218 1.21 -9.32 6.43
CA ILE A 218 -0.07 -10.06 6.54
C ILE A 218 0.22 -11.53 6.33
N ASP A 219 -0.20 -12.35 7.29
CA ASP A 219 -0.09 -13.81 7.25
C ASP A 219 -1.50 -14.42 7.20
N ILE A 220 -1.70 -15.40 6.33
CA ILE A 220 -2.98 -16.11 6.24
C ILE A 220 -2.81 -17.56 6.67
N LEU A 221 -3.50 -17.91 7.76
CA LEU A 221 -3.58 -19.26 8.27
C LEU A 221 -4.73 -20.00 7.58
N LYS A 222 -4.40 -21.05 6.83
CA LYS A 222 -5.37 -21.76 5.99
C LYS A 222 -5.78 -23.11 6.56
N ASP A 223 -4.92 -23.72 7.40
CA ASP A 223 -5.10 -25.08 7.92
C ASP A 223 -5.69 -25.09 9.32
N ALA A 224 -6.48 -26.11 9.63
CA ALA A 224 -7.11 -26.29 10.92
C ALA A 224 -6.09 -26.36 12.08
N SER A 225 -4.90 -26.94 11.85
CA SER A 225 -3.84 -27.00 12.86
C SER A 225 -3.32 -25.61 13.26
N SER A 226 -3.13 -24.72 12.29
CA SER A 226 -2.66 -23.36 12.53
C SER A 226 -3.75 -22.42 13.07
N THR A 227 -5.03 -22.70 12.75
CA THR A 227 -6.17 -21.90 13.21
C THR A 227 -6.77 -22.34 14.55
N ALA A 228 -6.41 -23.53 15.05
CA ALA A 228 -7.01 -24.14 16.24
C ALA A 228 -6.96 -23.24 17.48
N ILE A 229 -5.90 -22.47 17.66
CA ILE A 229 -5.73 -21.54 18.81
C ILE A 229 -6.78 -20.42 18.84
N TYR A 230 -7.42 -20.12 17.71
CA TYR A 230 -8.46 -19.10 17.59
C TYR A 230 -9.89 -19.66 17.75
N GLY A 231 -10.02 -20.97 17.94
CA GLY A 231 -11.28 -21.68 18.17
C GLY A 231 -12.20 -21.70 16.96
N SER A 232 -13.50 -21.92 17.18
CA SER A 232 -14.51 -22.10 16.13
C SER A 232 -14.68 -20.90 15.20
N ARG A 233 -14.37 -19.69 15.66
CA ARG A 233 -14.42 -18.46 14.84
C ARG A 233 -13.42 -18.46 13.69
N ALA A 234 -12.40 -19.30 13.76
CA ALA A 234 -11.34 -19.43 12.78
C ALA A 234 -11.58 -20.54 11.74
N SER A 235 -12.79 -21.13 11.71
CA SER A 235 -13.15 -22.21 10.77
C SER A 235 -12.98 -21.82 9.29
N ASN A 236 -13.15 -20.54 8.97
CA ASN A 236 -12.98 -19.96 7.62
C ASN A 236 -11.54 -19.47 7.34
N GLY A 237 -10.58 -19.82 8.21
CA GLY A 237 -9.21 -19.29 8.17
C GLY A 237 -9.04 -18.03 9.01
N VAL A 238 -7.78 -17.61 9.14
CA VAL A 238 -7.40 -16.42 9.92
C VAL A 238 -6.50 -15.52 9.08
N VAL A 239 -6.76 -14.23 9.10
CA VAL A 239 -5.91 -13.17 8.54
C VAL A 239 -5.21 -12.48 9.69
N LEU A 240 -3.92 -12.72 9.85
CA LEU A 240 -3.07 -12.09 10.85
C LEU A 240 -2.43 -10.85 10.26
N VAL A 241 -2.63 -9.72 10.88
CA VAL A 241 -1.99 -8.46 10.50
C VAL A 241 -1.01 -8.06 11.59
N THR A 242 0.25 -7.98 11.22
CA THR A 242 1.30 -7.43 12.08
C THR A 242 1.60 -6.01 11.65
N THR A 243 1.53 -5.07 12.58
CA THR A 243 1.82 -3.67 12.29
C THR A 243 3.28 -3.32 12.60
N LYS A 244 3.80 -2.30 11.92
CA LYS A 244 5.18 -1.82 12.10
C LYS A 244 5.43 -1.43 13.55
N ARG A 245 6.55 -1.88 14.11
CA ARG A 245 7.01 -1.55 15.47
C ARG A 245 8.21 -0.61 15.44
N GLY A 246 8.43 0.09 16.55
CA GLY A 246 9.64 0.86 16.74
C GLY A 246 10.87 -0.02 16.77
N LYS A 247 11.98 0.50 16.23
CA LYS A 247 13.31 -0.15 16.29
C LYS A 247 14.25 0.75 17.08
N LYS A 248 15.26 0.14 17.73
CA LYS A 248 16.33 0.88 18.38
C LYS A 248 17.04 1.77 17.37
N GLY A 249 17.36 2.98 17.77
CA GLY A 249 18.06 3.97 16.96
C GLY A 249 17.40 5.35 16.97
N THR A 250 17.96 6.28 16.20
CA THR A 250 17.43 7.63 16.05
C THR A 250 16.03 7.64 15.49
N ALA A 251 15.20 8.58 15.91
CA ALA A 251 13.86 8.78 15.38
C ALA A 251 13.90 9.01 13.85
N LYS A 252 13.13 8.22 13.12
CA LYS A 252 12.94 8.38 11.68
C LYS A 252 11.52 8.84 11.43
N ILE A 253 11.38 9.98 10.78
CA ILE A 253 10.08 10.50 10.32
C ILE A 253 9.96 10.13 8.85
N ASN A 254 8.81 9.59 8.48
CA ASN A 254 8.50 9.21 7.10
C ASN A 254 7.15 9.79 6.71
N TYR A 255 7.09 10.35 5.50
CA TYR A 255 5.85 10.75 4.85
C TYR A 255 5.63 9.88 3.60
N SER A 256 4.43 9.35 3.49
CA SER A 256 3.95 8.61 2.32
C SER A 256 2.67 9.26 1.81
N GLY A 257 2.57 9.48 0.51
CA GLY A 257 1.37 10.06 -0.06
C GLY A 257 1.26 9.78 -1.55
N TYR A 258 0.03 9.67 -2.02
CA TYR A 258 -0.27 9.59 -3.44
C TYR A 258 -1.59 10.30 -3.77
N VAL A 259 -1.73 10.65 -5.05
CA VAL A 259 -2.95 11.15 -5.67
C VAL A 259 -3.24 10.26 -6.87
N GLY A 260 -4.47 9.83 -7.02
CA GLY A 260 -4.92 9.00 -8.13
C GLY A 260 -6.25 9.45 -8.67
N PHE A 261 -6.54 9.04 -9.92
CA PHE A 261 -7.80 9.31 -10.58
C PHE A 261 -8.43 7.99 -11.01
N ARG A 262 -9.74 7.90 -10.87
CA ARG A 262 -10.54 6.75 -11.30
C ARG A 262 -11.62 7.20 -12.25
N LYS A 263 -11.84 6.45 -13.30
CA LYS A 263 -12.99 6.63 -14.18
C LYS A 263 -13.50 5.28 -14.66
N TYR A 264 -14.71 5.24 -15.14
CA TYR A 264 -15.22 4.08 -15.85
C TYR A 264 -14.44 3.88 -17.16
N THR A 265 -13.93 2.68 -17.36
CA THR A 265 -13.22 2.31 -18.60
C THR A 265 -14.17 1.79 -19.67
N ASN A 266 -15.30 1.25 -19.25
CA ASN A 266 -16.32 0.70 -20.14
C ASN A 266 -17.69 0.93 -19.49
N LEU A 267 -18.47 1.83 -20.04
CA LEU A 267 -19.88 2.01 -19.75
C LEU A 267 -20.70 1.33 -20.85
N PRO A 268 -21.90 0.82 -20.56
CA PRO A 268 -22.76 0.28 -21.61
C PRO A 268 -23.16 1.39 -22.58
N ASP A 269 -23.16 1.07 -23.86
CA ASP A 269 -23.72 1.96 -24.87
C ASP A 269 -25.23 2.07 -24.66
N MET A 270 -25.68 3.29 -24.40
CA MET A 270 -27.08 3.60 -24.23
C MET A 270 -27.70 3.94 -25.56
N MET A 271 -29.01 3.69 -25.72
CA MET A 271 -29.73 4.13 -26.90
C MET A 271 -29.62 5.64 -27.09
N SER A 272 -29.32 6.06 -28.30
CA SER A 272 -29.47 7.46 -28.70
C SER A 272 -30.93 7.91 -28.55
N GLY A 273 -31.15 9.21 -28.56
CA GLY A 273 -32.51 9.75 -28.49
C GLY A 273 -33.39 9.26 -29.65
N ASP A 274 -32.84 9.22 -30.87
CA ASP A 274 -33.55 8.76 -32.06
C ASP A 274 -33.89 7.27 -31.99
N GLU A 275 -32.97 6.44 -31.57
CA GLU A 275 -33.20 5.00 -31.36
C GLU A 275 -34.30 4.75 -30.30
N TYR A 276 -34.26 5.52 -29.21
CA TYR A 276 -35.31 5.46 -28.20
C TYR A 276 -36.67 5.85 -28.75
N VAL A 277 -36.76 6.93 -29.53
CA VAL A 277 -38.01 7.39 -30.19
C VAL A 277 -38.57 6.34 -31.12
N GLN A 278 -37.70 5.72 -31.94
CA GLN A 278 -38.10 4.62 -32.82
C GLN A 278 -38.60 3.41 -32.03
N LEU A 279 -37.88 3.00 -30.98
CA LEU A 279 -38.29 1.90 -30.10
C LEU A 279 -39.65 2.15 -29.45
N ALA A 280 -39.90 3.38 -28.98
CA ALA A 280 -41.16 3.77 -28.37
C ALA A 280 -42.32 3.69 -29.38
N ARG A 281 -42.12 4.21 -30.60
CA ARG A 281 -43.10 4.09 -31.70
C ARG A 281 -43.40 2.63 -32.05
N GLU A 282 -42.38 1.80 -32.18
CA GLU A 282 -42.51 0.38 -32.49
C GLU A 282 -43.18 -0.40 -31.36
N SER A 283 -42.86 -0.08 -30.09
CA SER A 283 -43.50 -0.70 -28.94
C SER A 283 -45.01 -0.41 -28.88
N VAL A 284 -45.41 0.83 -29.17
CA VAL A 284 -46.81 1.22 -29.25
C VAL A 284 -47.51 0.57 -30.44
N ARG A 285 -46.90 0.53 -31.62
CA ARG A 285 -47.40 -0.18 -32.77
C ARG A 285 -47.67 -1.65 -32.47
N ALA A 286 -46.72 -2.35 -31.85
CA ALA A 286 -46.85 -3.76 -31.53
C ALA A 286 -48.00 -4.04 -30.53
N SER A 287 -48.28 -3.14 -29.60
CA SER A 287 -49.38 -3.25 -28.65
C SER A 287 -50.71 -2.76 -29.18
N ASN A 288 -50.75 -2.09 -30.35
CA ASN A 288 -51.94 -1.49 -30.97
C ASN A 288 -52.29 -2.17 -32.29
N ASN A 289 -52.39 -3.48 -32.31
CA ASN A 289 -52.76 -4.27 -33.51
C ASN A 289 -51.91 -3.95 -34.79
N ASN A 290 -50.64 -3.65 -34.62
CA ASN A 290 -49.71 -3.23 -35.67
C ASN A 290 -50.08 -1.88 -36.35
N VAL A 291 -50.81 -1.01 -35.68
CA VAL A 291 -51.15 0.33 -36.17
C VAL A 291 -50.33 1.37 -35.43
N TYR A 292 -49.66 2.26 -36.17
CA TYR A 292 -48.92 3.40 -35.58
C TYR A 292 -49.91 4.42 -35.00
N LYS A 293 -49.54 4.97 -33.85
CA LYS A 293 -50.15 6.14 -33.27
C LYS A 293 -49.35 7.40 -33.60
N SER A 294 -50.00 8.57 -33.51
CA SER A 294 -49.30 9.84 -33.64
C SER A 294 -48.34 10.06 -32.49
N ASP A 295 -47.29 10.82 -32.70
CA ASP A 295 -46.30 11.13 -31.66
C ASP A 295 -46.93 11.86 -30.47
N SER A 296 -47.95 12.65 -30.70
CA SER A 296 -48.70 13.33 -29.62
C SER A 296 -49.50 12.39 -28.70
N GLU A 297 -49.73 11.13 -29.14
CA GLU A 297 -50.36 10.09 -28.31
C GLU A 297 -49.33 9.22 -27.59
N ILE A 298 -48.06 9.28 -28.01
CA ILE A 298 -46.98 8.46 -27.48
C ILE A 298 -46.15 9.26 -26.48
N PHE A 299 -45.84 10.50 -26.79
CA PHE A 299 -44.93 11.34 -26.08
C PHE A 299 -45.64 12.52 -25.41
N THR A 300 -45.10 12.98 -24.29
CA THR A 300 -45.56 14.19 -23.60
C THR A 300 -45.18 15.45 -24.41
N SER A 301 -45.81 16.59 -24.13
CA SER A 301 -45.50 17.85 -24.81
C SER A 301 -44.04 18.31 -24.62
N SER A 302 -43.39 17.94 -23.51
CA SER A 302 -41.97 18.21 -23.29
C SER A 302 -41.09 17.29 -24.14
N GLU A 303 -41.41 16.02 -24.22
CA GLU A 303 -40.70 15.06 -25.06
C GLU A 303 -40.79 15.38 -26.54
N LEU A 304 -41.99 15.83 -27.03
CA LEU A 304 -42.18 16.28 -28.40
C LEU A 304 -41.24 17.44 -28.75
N LYS A 305 -41.11 18.43 -27.86
CA LYS A 305 -40.18 19.55 -28.03
C LYS A 305 -38.72 19.07 -28.11
N ALA A 306 -38.34 18.09 -27.28
CA ALA A 306 -37.01 17.50 -27.31
C ALA A 306 -36.75 16.76 -28.63
N ILE A 307 -37.74 16.03 -29.15
CA ILE A 307 -37.68 15.31 -30.41
C ILE A 307 -37.59 16.29 -31.61
N GLU A 308 -38.44 17.31 -31.64
CA GLU A 308 -38.44 18.32 -32.70
C GLU A 308 -37.12 19.08 -32.83
N ASN A 309 -36.46 19.32 -31.68
CA ASN A 309 -35.20 20.07 -31.63
C ASN A 309 -33.96 19.17 -31.65
N ASN A 310 -34.10 17.84 -31.74
CA ASN A 310 -33.04 16.86 -31.56
C ASN A 310 -32.22 17.12 -30.26
N ASN A 311 -32.91 17.52 -29.24
CA ASN A 311 -32.29 17.86 -27.95
C ASN A 311 -32.52 16.71 -26.96
N TYR A 312 -31.58 15.81 -26.93
CA TYR A 312 -31.59 14.63 -26.06
C TYR A 312 -30.58 14.78 -24.93
N PHE A 313 -30.86 14.20 -23.78
CA PHE A 313 -30.03 14.33 -22.59
C PHE A 313 -29.32 13.01 -22.28
N ASP A 314 -28.01 13.04 -22.18
CA ASP A 314 -27.20 11.90 -21.75
C ASP A 314 -27.16 11.85 -20.21
N TRP A 315 -28.05 11.04 -19.65
CA TRP A 315 -28.15 10.86 -18.19
C TRP A 315 -26.93 10.13 -17.63
N LEU A 316 -26.27 9.26 -18.42
CA LEU A 316 -25.14 8.50 -17.95
C LEU A 316 -23.89 9.40 -17.81
N ASP A 317 -23.65 10.24 -18.80
CA ASP A 317 -22.57 11.24 -18.75
C ASP A 317 -22.82 12.28 -17.63
N ALA A 318 -24.08 12.70 -17.46
CA ALA A 318 -24.43 13.68 -16.43
C ALA A 318 -24.22 13.23 -14.98
N VAL A 319 -24.28 11.92 -14.72
CA VAL A 319 -24.14 11.37 -13.33
C VAL A 319 -22.77 10.75 -13.09
N THR A 320 -21.94 10.61 -14.14
CA THR A 320 -20.61 10.00 -14.01
C THR A 320 -19.50 11.03 -14.21
N HIS A 321 -18.43 10.90 -13.43
CA HIS A 321 -17.28 11.77 -13.55
C HIS A 321 -15.98 11.06 -13.23
N THR A 322 -14.85 11.72 -13.48
CA THR A 322 -13.54 11.24 -13.06
C THR A 322 -13.36 11.53 -11.58
N ALA A 323 -13.26 10.50 -10.78
CA ALA A 323 -13.15 10.55 -9.33
C ALA A 323 -11.70 10.72 -8.87
N LEU A 324 -11.49 11.54 -7.84
CA LEU A 324 -10.20 11.77 -7.19
C LEU A 324 -10.04 10.83 -6.00
N MET A 325 -8.83 10.30 -5.79
CA MET A 325 -8.46 9.65 -4.54
C MET A 325 -7.10 10.16 -4.06
N THR A 326 -6.97 10.33 -2.74
CA THR A 326 -5.72 10.76 -2.12
C THR A 326 -5.45 9.99 -0.84
N ASN A 327 -4.17 9.73 -0.58
CA ASN A 327 -3.71 9.18 0.70
C ASN A 327 -2.51 9.98 1.19
N HIS A 328 -2.50 10.31 2.47
CA HIS A 328 -1.42 11.03 3.13
C HIS A 328 -1.17 10.40 4.49
N THR A 329 0.04 9.91 4.72
CA THR A 329 0.44 9.27 5.97
C THR A 329 1.74 9.86 6.46
N VAL A 330 1.76 10.33 7.69
CA VAL A 330 2.98 10.72 8.40
C VAL A 330 3.23 9.68 9.49
N SER A 331 4.44 9.17 9.57
CA SER A 331 4.83 8.21 10.60
C SER A 331 6.17 8.58 11.22
N ALA A 332 6.32 8.27 12.50
CA ALA A 332 7.57 8.42 13.24
C ALA A 332 7.84 7.15 14.03
N ALA A 333 9.06 6.63 13.94
CA ALA A 333 9.48 5.46 14.66
C ALA A 333 10.92 5.61 15.15
N GLY A 334 11.22 5.09 16.35
CA GLY A 334 12.53 5.17 16.94
C GLY A 334 12.58 4.49 18.30
N GLY A 335 13.67 4.68 19.01
CA GLY A 335 13.79 4.19 20.39
C GLY A 335 15.22 3.98 20.84
N ASN A 336 15.35 3.56 22.07
CA ASN A 336 16.61 3.20 22.72
C ASN A 336 16.60 1.72 23.14
N GLU A 337 17.56 1.32 23.96
CA GLU A 337 17.70 -0.07 24.45
C GLU A 337 16.49 -0.54 25.29
N VAL A 338 15.80 0.40 25.94
CA VAL A 338 14.71 0.09 26.87
C VAL A 338 13.35 0.34 26.26
N THR A 339 13.20 1.40 25.43
CA THR A 339 11.90 1.83 24.91
C THR A 339 11.97 2.03 23.42
N THR A 340 11.05 1.41 22.68
CA THR A 340 10.84 1.67 21.27
C THR A 340 9.41 2.14 21.01
N TYR A 341 9.23 3.00 20.01
CA TYR A 341 7.93 3.55 19.66
C TYR A 341 7.74 3.64 18.17
N ALA A 342 6.48 3.51 17.75
CA ALA A 342 6.03 3.80 16.40
C ALA A 342 4.69 4.52 16.47
N THR A 343 4.55 5.63 15.79
CA THR A 343 3.30 6.40 15.69
C THR A 343 3.04 6.78 14.25
N SER A 344 1.77 6.86 13.89
CA SER A 344 1.35 7.31 12.57
C SER A 344 0.04 8.07 12.65
N ALA A 345 -0.13 9.01 11.71
CA ALA A 345 -1.38 9.69 11.42
C ALA A 345 -1.61 9.65 9.92
N GLY A 346 -2.80 9.23 9.50
CA GLY A 346 -3.15 9.06 8.11
C GLY A 346 -4.49 9.68 7.76
N TYR A 347 -4.59 10.20 6.55
CA TYR A 347 -5.81 10.67 5.92
C TYR A 347 -5.95 10.02 4.55
N TYR A 348 -7.09 9.41 4.31
CA TYR A 348 -7.48 8.84 3.03
C TYR A 348 -8.81 9.44 2.58
N TYR A 349 -8.87 9.85 1.33
CA TYR A 349 -10.07 10.32 0.66
C TYR A 349 -10.25 9.61 -0.67
N GLU A 350 -11.46 9.17 -0.93
CA GLU A 350 -11.87 8.48 -2.16
C GLU A 350 -13.20 9.06 -2.60
N ASP A 351 -13.20 9.76 -3.73
CA ASP A 351 -14.39 10.23 -4.41
C ASP A 351 -15.07 9.09 -5.18
N GLY A 352 -16.37 9.11 -5.28
CA GLY A 352 -17.13 8.20 -6.13
C GLY A 352 -17.05 8.60 -7.59
N MET A 353 -17.24 7.66 -8.49
CA MET A 353 -17.43 7.96 -9.91
C MET A 353 -18.86 8.39 -10.24
N VAL A 354 -19.73 8.45 -9.22
CA VAL A 354 -21.13 8.88 -9.29
C VAL A 354 -21.45 9.73 -8.06
N ASP A 355 -21.94 10.95 -8.25
CA ASP A 355 -22.38 11.83 -7.16
C ASP A 355 -23.58 11.25 -6.40
N PRO A 356 -23.70 11.43 -5.08
CA PRO A 356 -22.76 12.06 -4.13
C PRO A 356 -21.91 11.02 -3.34
N GLU A 357 -21.38 10.03 -4.03
CA GLU A 357 -20.61 8.96 -3.39
C GLU A 357 -19.23 9.47 -2.97
N GLU A 358 -18.88 9.39 -1.70
CA GLU A 358 -17.56 9.74 -1.18
C GLU A 358 -17.23 8.94 0.08
N TYR A 359 -15.95 8.77 0.34
CA TYR A 359 -15.42 8.10 1.52
C TYR A 359 -14.18 8.82 2.03
N SER A 360 -14.14 9.09 3.33
CA SER A 360 -12.93 9.57 3.99
C SER A 360 -12.62 8.76 5.22
N ARG A 361 -11.33 8.57 5.50
CA ARG A 361 -10.83 7.84 6.65
C ARG A 361 -9.67 8.59 7.30
N TYR A 362 -9.77 8.81 8.59
CA TYR A 362 -8.73 9.36 9.44
C TYR A 362 -8.22 8.24 10.33
N ASN A 363 -6.92 8.01 10.34
CA ASN A 363 -6.27 6.99 11.15
C ASN A 363 -5.29 7.64 12.13
N LEU A 364 -5.24 7.12 13.33
CA LEU A 364 -4.23 7.45 14.33
C LEU A 364 -3.76 6.15 14.98
N ARG A 365 -2.45 5.98 15.07
CA ARG A 365 -1.82 4.83 15.70
C ARG A 365 -0.67 5.25 16.59
N ALA A 366 -0.54 4.61 17.73
CA ALA A 366 0.60 4.74 18.63
C ALA A 366 0.93 3.37 19.22
N ALA A 367 2.15 2.90 19.03
CA ALA A 367 2.69 1.68 19.61
C ALA A 367 3.93 2.02 20.42
N VAL A 368 3.99 1.54 21.66
CA VAL A 368 5.15 1.71 22.55
C VAL A 368 5.47 0.35 23.16
N ASP A 369 6.70 -0.08 23.00
CA ASP A 369 7.25 -1.28 23.64
C ASP A 369 8.33 -0.86 24.62
N ILE A 370 8.26 -1.35 25.87
CA ILE A 370 9.21 -1.05 26.95
C ILE A 370 9.75 -2.38 27.47
N GLN A 371 11.07 -2.55 27.42
CA GLN A 371 11.78 -3.73 27.90
C GLN A 371 12.86 -3.34 28.91
N PRO A 372 12.50 -3.10 30.20
CA PRO A 372 13.45 -2.67 31.20
C PRO A 372 14.44 -3.77 31.62
N LYS A 373 14.10 -5.05 31.38
CA LYS A 373 14.91 -6.23 31.60
C LYS A 373 14.62 -7.27 30.51
N ASP A 374 15.55 -8.17 30.23
CA ASP A 374 15.41 -9.20 29.19
C ASP A 374 14.20 -10.12 29.42
N TYR A 375 13.84 -10.35 30.70
CA TYR A 375 12.68 -11.18 31.07
C TYR A 375 11.38 -10.42 31.24
N LEU A 376 11.37 -9.07 31.04
CA LEU A 376 10.20 -8.23 31.29
C LEU A 376 9.94 -7.27 30.13
N LYS A 377 8.84 -7.49 29.42
CA LYS A 377 8.42 -6.66 28.30
C LYS A 377 6.98 -6.16 28.53
N PHE A 378 6.77 -4.87 28.34
CA PHE A 378 5.46 -4.22 28.29
C PHE A 378 5.24 -3.64 26.91
N GLY A 379 4.03 -3.78 26.36
CA GLY A 379 3.65 -3.17 25.10
C GLY A 379 2.26 -2.56 25.17
N ILE A 380 2.11 -1.38 24.59
CA ILE A 380 0.82 -0.73 24.37
C ILE A 380 0.69 -0.45 22.88
N ASN A 381 -0.42 -0.84 22.31
CA ASN A 381 -0.77 -0.51 20.93
C ASN A 381 -2.16 0.13 20.92
N LEU A 382 -2.20 1.41 20.58
CA LEU A 382 -3.43 2.19 20.43
C LEU A 382 -3.69 2.39 18.95
N TYR A 383 -4.91 2.14 18.54
CA TYR A 383 -5.35 2.32 17.17
C TYR A 383 -6.74 2.95 17.15
N GLY A 384 -6.90 4.01 16.38
CA GLY A 384 -8.15 4.71 16.15
C GLY A 384 -8.37 4.96 14.66
N ALA A 385 -9.60 4.74 14.21
CA ALA A 385 -10.03 5.11 12.86
C ALA A 385 -11.39 5.80 12.93
N HIS A 386 -11.52 6.92 12.22
CA HIS A 386 -12.79 7.60 12.00
C HIS A 386 -13.08 7.62 10.51
N THR A 387 -14.25 7.11 10.13
CA THR A 387 -14.65 7.01 8.72
C THR A 387 -15.94 7.78 8.50
N VAL A 388 -15.99 8.51 7.40
CA VAL A 388 -17.21 9.16 6.90
C VAL A 388 -17.47 8.62 5.51
N ARG A 389 -18.68 8.17 5.25
CA ARG A 389 -19.09 7.60 3.98
C ARG A 389 -20.44 8.15 3.55
N ASN A 390 -20.46 8.76 2.38
CA ASN A 390 -21.69 9.12 1.69
C ASN A 390 -21.94 8.12 0.57
N THR A 391 -23.13 7.61 0.47
CA THR A 391 -23.49 6.61 -0.54
C THR A 391 -24.74 7.03 -1.28
N GLY A 392 -24.64 7.11 -2.59
CA GLY A 392 -25.79 7.19 -3.47
C GLY A 392 -26.47 5.81 -3.63
N THR A 393 -27.78 5.77 -3.71
CA THR A 393 -28.53 4.54 -3.95
C THR A 393 -29.20 4.59 -5.31
N GLY A 394 -28.82 3.66 -6.21
CA GLY A 394 -29.54 3.45 -7.48
C GLY A 394 -29.37 4.54 -8.53
N ILE A 395 -28.55 5.56 -8.33
CA ILE A 395 -28.40 6.71 -9.23
C ILE A 395 -27.99 6.24 -10.64
N LEU A 396 -26.94 5.43 -10.74
CA LEU A 396 -26.49 4.89 -12.03
C LEU A 396 -27.59 4.06 -12.72
N THR A 397 -28.27 3.20 -11.95
CA THR A 397 -29.38 2.38 -12.49
C THR A 397 -30.56 3.25 -12.93
N THR A 398 -30.83 4.34 -12.20
CA THR A 398 -31.88 5.27 -12.56
C THR A 398 -31.51 6.03 -13.84
N ALA A 399 -30.27 6.53 -13.95
CA ALA A 399 -29.76 7.18 -15.13
C ALA A 399 -29.87 6.28 -16.39
N MET A 400 -29.46 5.01 -16.28
CA MET A 400 -29.58 4.03 -17.36
C MET A 400 -31.03 3.71 -17.79
N ARG A 401 -32.01 3.95 -16.92
CA ARG A 401 -33.43 3.68 -17.18
C ARG A 401 -34.21 4.94 -17.55
N THR A 402 -33.60 6.11 -17.36
CA THR A 402 -34.26 7.38 -17.66
C THR A 402 -34.22 7.63 -19.16
N ARG A 403 -35.33 8.09 -19.68
CA ARG A 403 -35.52 8.36 -21.12
C ARG A 403 -34.65 9.53 -21.55
N PRO A 404 -33.92 9.44 -22.69
CA PRO A 404 -33.10 10.54 -23.20
C PRO A 404 -33.90 11.77 -23.61
N THR A 405 -35.22 11.64 -23.80
CA THR A 405 -36.17 12.74 -24.09
C THR A 405 -36.54 13.56 -22.86
N TYR A 406 -36.20 13.11 -21.64
CA TYR A 406 -36.39 13.90 -20.42
C TYR A 406 -35.17 14.78 -20.15
N HIS A 407 -35.41 16.01 -19.67
CA HIS A 407 -34.40 16.96 -19.26
C HIS A 407 -34.51 17.20 -17.75
N PRO A 408 -33.39 17.45 -17.06
CA PRO A 408 -33.42 17.89 -15.67
C PRO A 408 -34.13 19.25 -15.59
N THR A 409 -35.07 19.38 -14.64
CA THR A 409 -35.84 20.62 -14.36
C THR A 409 -35.04 21.56 -13.47
#